data_ae0f1a12f4bced9c3632ef2a469e18a5
#
_entry.id   ae0f1a12f4bced9c3632ef2a469e18a5
#
_cell.length_a   1.000
_cell.length_b   1.000
_cell.length_c   1.000
_cell.angle_alpha   90.00
_cell.angle_beta   90.00
_cell.angle_gamma   90.00
#
_symmetry.space_group_name_H-M   'P 1'
#
loop_
_entity.id
_entity.type
_entity.pdbx_description
1 polymer ?
#
loop_
_entity_poly.entity_id
_entity_poly.type
_entity_poly.pdbx_seq_one_letter_code
_entity_poly.pdbx_strand_id
1 'polypeptide(L)'
;MGLDNVRLEAKTFRVRGRVQGVGFRWFVENEAAKLGIAGWVRNRSDGSVEVLAQGTREQLFALRAKLHEGPRAARVDDVEEFESQPQQDMRSFRIEGAW
;
A
#
# COMPACT_ATOMS: atom_id res chain seq x y z
N MET A 1 -5.68 10.34 -28.10
CA MET A 1 -5.18 11.01 -27.92
C MET A 1 -4.73 11.08 -26.62
N GLY A 2 -4.12 11.66 -26.11
CA GLY A 2 -3.43 11.76 -24.90
C GLY A 2 -4.10 11.26 -23.66
N LEU A 3 -5.30 10.95 -23.79
CA LEU A 3 -6.02 10.48 -22.64
C LEU A 3 -5.52 9.18 -22.13
N ASP A 4 -4.84 8.45 -22.98
CA ASP A 4 -4.43 7.15 -22.59
C ASP A 4 -3.08 7.11 -21.98
N ASN A 5 -2.51 8.28 -21.79
CA ASN A 5 -1.15 8.33 -21.29
C ASN A 5 -1.07 8.30 -19.79
N VAL A 6 -2.07 7.72 -19.15
CA VAL A 6 -2.00 7.54 -17.73
C VAL A 6 -0.95 6.48 -17.45
N ARG A 7 0.14 6.88 -16.86
CA ARG A 7 1.23 5.98 -16.58
C ARG A 7 1.00 5.26 -15.27
N LEU A 8 1.13 3.95 -15.28
CA LEU A 8 1.11 3.19 -14.07
C LEU A 8 2.50 3.20 -13.44
N GLU A 9 2.53 3.39 -12.15
CA GLU A 9 3.75 3.36 -11.36
C GLU A 9 3.56 2.31 -10.29
N ALA A 10 4.64 1.81 -9.75
CA ALA A 10 4.58 0.88 -8.64
C ALA A 10 5.55 1.33 -7.58
N LYS A 11 5.14 1.20 -6.33
CA LYS A 11 5.98 1.56 -5.20
C LYS A 11 5.81 0.53 -4.11
N THR A 12 6.89 0.34 -3.36
CA THR A 12 6.83 -0.45 -2.14
C THR A 12 6.93 0.52 -0.98
N PHE A 13 6.06 0.35 -0.01
CA PHE A 13 6.12 1.14 1.22
C PHE A 13 6.43 0.21 2.38
N ARG A 14 7.22 0.69 3.30
CA ARG A 14 7.46 -0.04 4.54
C ARG A 14 7.04 0.85 5.68
N VAL A 15 6.08 0.37 6.46
CA VAL A 15 5.46 1.14 7.53
C VAL A 15 5.94 0.59 8.86
N ARG A 16 6.49 1.45 9.70
CA ARG A 16 7.02 1.07 11.01
C ARG A 16 6.26 1.77 12.11
N GLY A 17 6.23 1.13 13.26
CA GLY A 17 5.54 1.63 14.42
C GLY A 17 4.72 0.52 15.04
N ARG A 18 3.63 0.87 15.67
CA ARG A 18 2.71 -0.11 16.21
C ARG A 18 1.70 -0.40 15.11
N VAL A 19 2.08 -1.31 14.21
CA VAL A 19 1.32 -1.54 12.98
C VAL A 19 0.90 -2.99 12.79
N GLN A 20 1.36 -3.92 13.61
CA GLN A 20 0.91 -5.31 13.53
C GLN A 20 -0.05 -5.58 14.68
N GLY A 21 -1.06 -6.45 14.43
CA GLY A 21 -2.03 -6.78 15.44
C GLY A 21 -3.06 -5.71 15.72
N VAL A 22 -3.18 -4.73 14.82
CA VAL A 22 -4.09 -3.58 15.01
C VAL A 22 -5.00 -3.38 13.80
N GLY A 23 -5.09 -4.38 12.92
CA GLY A 23 -5.94 -4.28 11.74
C GLY A 23 -5.36 -3.46 10.61
N PHE A 24 -4.05 -3.28 10.60
CA PHE A 24 -3.40 -2.43 9.60
C PHE A 24 -3.56 -2.99 8.19
N ARG A 25 -3.37 -4.30 8.00
CA ARG A 25 -3.49 -4.90 6.67
C ARG A 25 -4.90 -4.74 6.11
N TRP A 26 -5.91 -4.89 6.95
CA TRP A 26 -7.29 -4.68 6.56
C TRP A 26 -7.54 -3.24 6.14
N PHE A 27 -6.99 -2.32 6.90
CA PHE A 27 -7.10 -0.90 6.60
C PHE A 27 -6.49 -0.59 5.25
N VAL A 28 -5.30 -1.12 4.96
CA VAL A 28 -4.62 -0.88 3.69
C VAL A 28 -5.41 -1.46 2.54
N GLU A 29 -5.89 -2.69 2.69
CA GLU A 29 -6.68 -3.32 1.64
C GLU A 29 -7.92 -2.49 1.31
N ASN A 30 -8.62 -2.02 2.33
CA ASN A 30 -9.78 -1.18 2.13
C ASN A 30 -9.45 0.11 1.40
N GLU A 31 -8.43 0.79 1.83
CA GLU A 31 -8.05 2.06 1.22
C GLU A 31 -7.57 1.87 -0.22
N ALA A 32 -6.80 0.83 -0.46
CA ALA A 32 -6.32 0.53 -1.81
C ALA A 32 -7.49 0.20 -2.74
N ALA A 33 -8.46 -0.56 -2.25
CA ALA A 33 -9.62 -0.91 -3.06
C ALA A 33 -10.41 0.33 -3.44
N LYS A 34 -10.60 1.25 -2.50
CA LYS A 34 -11.32 2.49 -2.77
C LYS A 34 -10.62 3.32 -3.83
N LEU A 35 -9.30 3.24 -3.86
CA LEU A 35 -8.51 4.03 -4.79
C LEU A 35 -8.25 3.33 -6.12
N GLY A 36 -8.65 2.06 -6.25
CA GLY A 36 -8.42 1.33 -7.48
C GLY A 36 -6.98 0.88 -7.65
N ILE A 37 -6.26 0.68 -6.56
CA ILE A 37 -4.86 0.29 -6.57
C ILE A 37 -4.73 -1.22 -6.53
N ALA A 38 -3.82 -1.78 -7.31
CA ALA A 38 -3.49 -3.20 -7.26
C ALA A 38 -2.23 -3.41 -6.44
N GLY A 39 -2.08 -4.59 -5.87
CA GLY A 39 -0.88 -4.90 -5.09
C GLY A 39 -1.17 -5.85 -3.94
N TRP A 40 -0.39 -5.71 -2.88
CA TRP A 40 -0.57 -6.55 -1.70
C TRP A 40 0.01 -5.86 -0.47
N VAL A 41 -0.41 -6.36 0.69
CA VAL A 41 0.10 -5.90 1.98
C VAL A 41 0.38 -7.11 2.84
N ARG A 42 1.49 -7.08 3.55
CA ARG A 42 1.88 -8.19 4.43
C ARG A 42 2.66 -7.70 5.64
N ASN A 43 2.60 -8.48 6.71
CA ASN A 43 3.43 -8.25 7.88
C ASN A 43 4.82 -8.82 7.62
N ARG A 44 5.83 -8.17 8.17
CA ARG A 44 7.20 -8.63 8.08
C ARG A 44 7.65 -9.10 9.46
N SER A 45 8.68 -9.94 9.49
CA SER A 45 9.18 -10.48 10.74
C SER A 45 9.80 -9.43 11.64
N ASP A 46 10.20 -8.30 11.08
CA ASP A 46 10.80 -7.21 11.87
C ASP A 46 9.76 -6.30 12.52
N GLY A 47 8.49 -6.64 12.41
CA GLY A 47 7.40 -5.86 13.01
C GLY A 47 6.81 -4.82 12.09
N SER A 48 7.40 -4.60 10.93
CA SER A 48 6.88 -3.62 9.98
C SER A 48 5.79 -4.24 9.11
N VAL A 49 5.08 -3.39 8.37
CA VAL A 49 4.11 -3.80 7.36
C VAL A 49 4.66 -3.35 6.02
N GLU A 50 4.64 -4.24 5.05
CA GLU A 50 5.13 -3.94 3.72
C GLU A 50 3.96 -3.91 2.74
N VAL A 51 3.94 -2.91 1.86
CA VAL A 51 2.86 -2.71 0.90
C VAL A 51 3.48 -2.56 -0.47
N LEU A 52 3.04 -3.39 -1.42
CA LEU A 52 3.35 -3.16 -2.83
C LEU A 52 2.10 -2.57 -3.45
N ALA A 53 2.22 -1.43 -4.09
CA ALA A 53 1.06 -0.74 -4.64
C ALA A 53 1.35 -0.27 -6.06
N GLN A 54 0.39 -0.48 -6.94
CA GLN A 54 0.51 -0.09 -8.33
C GLN A 54 -0.73 0.69 -8.74
N GLY A 55 -0.50 1.84 -9.34
CA GLY A 55 -1.59 2.71 -9.78
C GLY A 55 -1.02 3.97 -10.40
N THR A 56 -1.85 4.96 -10.54
CA THR A 56 -1.40 6.26 -11.03
C THR A 56 -0.67 6.99 -9.91
N ARG A 57 0.05 8.01 -10.28
CA ARG A 57 0.76 8.83 -9.30
C ARG A 57 -0.20 9.38 -8.25
N GLU A 58 -1.35 9.85 -8.67
CA GLU A 58 -2.33 10.42 -7.75
C GLU A 58 -2.89 9.38 -6.80
N GLN A 59 -3.14 8.18 -7.31
CA GLN A 59 -3.64 7.10 -6.46
C GLN A 59 -2.60 6.72 -5.41
N LEU A 60 -1.35 6.61 -5.83
CA LEU A 60 -0.27 6.23 -4.91
C LEU A 60 -0.03 7.31 -3.87
N PHE A 61 -0.13 8.57 -4.27
CA PHE A 61 0.01 9.67 -3.33
C PHE A 61 -1.09 9.62 -2.27
N ALA A 62 -2.32 9.35 -2.69
CA ALA A 62 -3.45 9.24 -1.77
C ALA A 62 -3.27 8.06 -0.81
N LEU A 63 -2.78 6.92 -1.33
CA LEU A 63 -2.54 5.77 -0.47
C LEU A 63 -1.44 6.09 0.55
N ARG A 64 -0.38 6.75 0.12
CA ARG A 64 0.70 7.10 1.02
C ARG A 64 0.19 7.93 2.20
N ALA A 65 -0.68 8.88 1.92
CA ALA A 65 -1.27 9.70 2.98
C ALA A 65 -2.04 8.84 3.97
N LYS A 66 -2.77 7.84 3.47
CA LYS A 66 -3.51 6.94 4.34
C LYS A 66 -2.58 6.04 5.16
N LEU A 67 -1.46 5.63 4.59
CA LEU A 67 -0.50 4.83 5.33
C LEU A 67 0.09 5.60 6.51
N HIS A 68 0.33 6.89 6.32
CA HIS A 68 0.83 7.73 7.41
C HIS A 68 -0.21 7.86 8.53
N GLU A 69 -1.47 7.83 8.18
CA GLU A 69 -2.53 7.95 9.14
C GLU A 69 -2.78 6.65 9.89
N GLY A 70 -2.92 5.56 9.16
CA GLY A 70 -3.19 4.25 9.73
C GLY A 70 -4.57 4.14 10.34
N PRO A 71 -4.94 2.94 10.78
CA PRO A 71 -6.21 2.74 11.48
C PRO A 71 -6.10 3.27 12.90
N ARG A 72 -7.25 3.38 13.56
CA ARG A 72 -7.37 4.01 14.86
C ARG A 72 -6.41 3.45 15.92
N ALA A 73 -6.24 2.14 15.94
CA ALA A 73 -5.42 1.50 16.96
C ALA A 73 -3.93 1.49 16.64
N ALA A 74 -3.56 1.98 15.48
CA ALA A 74 -2.16 1.95 15.05
C ALA A 74 -1.44 3.21 15.47
N ARG A 75 -0.12 3.12 15.52
CA ARG A 75 0.74 4.31 15.63
C ARG A 75 1.80 4.16 14.56
N VAL A 76 1.79 5.07 13.59
CA VAL A 76 2.75 5.02 12.50
C VAL A 76 3.89 5.97 12.83
N ASP A 77 5.09 5.40 12.97
CA ASP A 77 6.28 6.18 13.27
C ASP A 77 7.01 6.60 12.00
N ASP A 78 6.96 5.77 10.96
CA ASP A 78 7.73 6.04 9.76
C ASP A 78 7.12 5.30 8.57
N VAL A 79 7.16 5.91 7.39
CA VAL A 79 6.77 5.28 6.14
C VAL A 79 7.89 5.50 5.14
N GLU A 80 8.58 4.42 4.78
CA GLU A 80 9.61 4.47 3.75
C GLU A 80 9.00 4.11 2.42
N GLU A 81 9.53 4.69 1.37
CA GLU A 81 9.00 4.51 0.04
C GLU A 81 10.11 4.11 -0.91
N PHE A 82 9.89 3.08 -1.69
CA PHE A 82 10.87 2.59 -2.66
C PHE A 82 10.20 2.43 -4.02
N GLU A 83 10.95 2.68 -5.08
CA GLU A 83 10.45 2.46 -6.43
C GLU A 83 10.36 0.96 -6.69
N SER A 84 9.38 0.56 -7.47
CA SER A 84 9.21 -0.82 -7.89
C SER A 84 8.82 -0.84 -9.35
N GLN A 85 8.93 -2.01 -9.98
CA GLN A 85 8.57 -2.16 -11.37
C GLN A 85 7.10 -2.52 -11.50
N PRO A 86 6.35 -1.81 -12.33
CA PRO A 86 4.95 -2.17 -12.57
C PRO A 86 4.84 -3.55 -13.22
N GLN A 87 3.78 -4.26 -12.90
CA GLN A 87 3.51 -5.58 -13.45
C GLN A 87 2.17 -5.55 -14.15
N GLN A 88 2.14 -6.02 -15.37
CA GLN A 88 0.94 -5.88 -16.20
C GLN A 88 -0.21 -6.78 -15.76
N ASP A 89 0.09 -7.88 -15.11
CA ASP A 89 -0.93 -8.84 -14.74
C ASP A 89 -1.48 -8.61 -13.32
N MET A 90 -1.07 -7.55 -12.66
CA MET A 90 -1.54 -7.27 -11.32
C MET A 90 -2.87 -6.53 -11.40
N ARG A 91 -3.94 -7.11 -10.87
CA ARG A 91 -5.28 -6.56 -11.06
C ARG A 91 -6.07 -6.27 -9.80
N SER A 92 -5.66 -6.78 -8.68
CA SER A 92 -6.43 -6.61 -7.46
C SER A 92 -5.47 -6.34 -6.31
N PHE A 93 -6.03 -5.95 -5.18
CA PHE A 93 -5.23 -5.75 -3.98
C PHE A 93 -5.61 -6.82 -2.98
N ARG A 94 -4.62 -7.43 -2.35
CA ARG A 94 -4.88 -8.53 -1.44
C ARG A 94 -3.97 -8.48 -0.22
N ILE A 95 -4.44 -9.13 0.83
CA ILE A 95 -3.65 -9.33 2.03
C ILE A 95 -2.88 -10.62 1.84
N GLU A 96 -1.58 -10.57 2.10
CA GLU A 96 -0.72 -11.73 2.02
C GLU A 96 -0.26 -12.15 3.39
N GLY A 97 0.06 -13.43 3.50
CA GLY A 97 0.49 -13.99 4.75
C GLY A 97 -0.67 -14.52 5.55
N ALA A 98 -0.35 -15.32 6.55
CA ALA A 98 -1.35 -16.00 7.34
C ALA A 98 -2.01 -15.08 8.34
N TRP A 99 -1.47 -13.93 8.57
CA TRP A 99 -2.00 -13.00 9.53
C TRP A 99 -1.10 -11.84 9.88
#